data_5612586f0f36e876b41768ee109fff59
#
_entry.id   5612586f0f36e876b41768ee109fff59
#
_cell.length_a   1.000
_cell.length_b   1.000
_cell.length_c   1.000
_cell.angle_alpha   90.00
_cell.angle_beta   90.00
_cell.angle_gamma   90.00
#
_symmetry.space_group_name_H-M   'P 1'
#
loop_
_entity.id
_entity.type
_entity.pdbx_description
1 polymer ?
#
loop_
_entity_poly.entity_id
_entity_poly.type
_entity_poly.pdbx_seq_one_letter_code
_entity_poly.pdbx_strand_id
1 'polypeptide(L)'
;MESAAAVDVVIIGGGIVGTVLAKALAEKVSPANGLGLSVALIDAADPEETTKNLDDFNPFTDTRVIALAKRTVDELSHMGLNLDDVAKQHNGELPPQIKHIEVSDKGHLGFLNLESGDYHIDAFGQVVSLSALTRLAASAGSNYQHIAPAKVTNVKQQRDFVEVMLDSGQSLTTKLLVLADGGRSGLAERVGISKTVSDYHQTAIVFNVHTQLPHENKAYERFTENGPLAFLPFDSEVDGIKATGNGFSVVWTVDTDAAKTLMALSQSAFIQALQEAFGYRQGKVLRVSDLASYPLALTKAQQVASHRTVVVGNAAQALHPIAGQGFNLGLRDLTALVSVLQASAEKYAEQSEVGNSENALPNKGLTSSSNYAQGDSNNEQSDTIASTNFDAGAFSITQSYAKSRQKDRDNTIALTDTLVRTFSNQYFPTVIGRNVSLLALSMMPQAKKAFVKHTTGYGETPLRKRDNNAAC
;
A
#
# COMPACT_ATOMS: atom_id res chain seq x y z
N MET A 1 0.96 -31.11 24.55
CA MET A 1 0.46 -29.97 23.78
C MET A 1 1.56 -28.91 23.91
N GLU A 2 2.29 -28.65 22.85
CA GLU A 2 3.21 -27.51 22.84
C GLU A 2 2.43 -26.23 23.14
N SER A 3 2.96 -25.41 24.02
CA SER A 3 2.39 -24.12 24.38
C SER A 3 2.33 -23.28 23.09
N ALA A 4 1.12 -22.84 22.71
CA ALA A 4 0.95 -21.95 21.56
C ALA A 4 1.82 -20.71 21.76
N ALA A 5 2.68 -20.38 20.78
CA ALA A 5 3.50 -19.17 20.85
C ALA A 5 2.57 -17.94 20.91
N ALA A 6 2.81 -17.08 21.89
CA ALA A 6 2.00 -15.88 22.11
C ALA A 6 2.74 -14.65 21.60
N VAL A 7 2.07 -13.86 20.75
CA VAL A 7 2.58 -12.58 20.22
C VAL A 7 1.54 -11.48 20.36
N ASP A 8 1.98 -10.23 20.39
CA ASP A 8 1.04 -9.09 20.49
C ASP A 8 0.22 -8.93 19.23
N VAL A 9 0.85 -9.08 18.04
CA VAL A 9 0.18 -8.89 16.74
C VAL A 9 0.55 -10.04 15.79
N VAL A 10 -0.46 -10.65 15.18
CA VAL A 10 -0.31 -11.53 14.01
C VAL A 10 -0.81 -10.80 12.77
N ILE A 11 0.00 -10.77 11.72
CA ILE A 11 -0.34 -10.22 10.41
C ILE A 11 -0.42 -11.38 9.41
N ILE A 12 -1.52 -11.50 8.67
CA ILE A 12 -1.70 -12.51 7.63
C ILE A 12 -1.58 -11.85 6.26
N GLY A 13 -0.57 -12.28 5.49
CA GLY A 13 -0.24 -11.78 4.15
C GLY A 13 1.07 -11.04 4.12
N GLY A 14 2.11 -11.65 3.54
CA GLY A 14 3.49 -11.13 3.41
C GLY A 14 3.71 -10.27 2.16
N GLY A 15 2.64 -9.76 1.54
CA GLY A 15 2.78 -8.72 0.52
C GLY A 15 3.32 -7.42 1.11
N ILE A 16 3.59 -6.41 0.26
CA ILE A 16 4.17 -5.11 0.69
C ILE A 16 3.44 -4.52 1.89
N VAL A 17 2.10 -4.51 1.86
CA VAL A 17 1.27 -3.96 2.93
C VAL A 17 1.56 -4.63 4.28
N GLY A 18 1.56 -5.97 4.31
CA GLY A 18 1.82 -6.73 5.54
C GLY A 18 3.26 -6.61 6.02
N THR A 19 4.22 -6.68 5.11
CA THR A 19 5.67 -6.58 5.43
C THR A 19 6.02 -5.20 6.00
N VAL A 20 5.54 -4.12 5.34
CA VAL A 20 5.76 -2.73 5.85
C VAL A 20 5.11 -2.54 7.21
N LEU A 21 3.89 -3.09 7.39
CA LEU A 21 3.20 -3.00 8.67
C LEU A 21 3.94 -3.76 9.77
N ALA A 22 4.38 -4.99 9.50
CA ALA A 22 5.11 -5.80 10.48
C ALA A 22 6.37 -5.08 10.98
N LYS A 23 7.15 -4.54 10.04
CA LYS A 23 8.32 -3.72 10.35
C LYS A 23 7.97 -2.50 11.20
N ALA A 24 6.99 -1.72 10.75
CA ALA A 24 6.61 -0.49 11.44
C ALA A 24 6.09 -0.75 12.86
N LEU A 25 5.33 -1.82 13.10
CA LEU A 25 4.84 -2.18 14.43
C LEU A 25 5.96 -2.66 15.36
N ALA A 26 6.89 -3.48 14.85
CA ALA A 26 8.00 -3.98 15.63
C ALA A 26 9.01 -2.89 16.03
N GLU A 27 9.19 -1.85 15.18
CA GLU A 27 10.20 -0.82 15.39
C GLU A 27 9.67 0.48 16.00
N LYS A 28 8.41 0.84 15.72
CA LYS A 28 7.86 2.17 16.05
C LYS A 28 6.89 2.16 17.22
N VAL A 29 6.28 1.02 17.56
CA VAL A 29 5.30 0.93 18.62
C VAL A 29 5.91 0.25 19.84
N SER A 30 6.18 1.01 20.87
CA SER A 30 6.81 0.53 22.11
C SER A 30 5.91 0.85 23.32
N PRO A 31 5.18 -0.14 23.88
CA PRO A 31 4.25 0.10 24.97
C PRO A 31 4.89 0.27 26.34
N ALA A 32 6.11 -0.22 26.56
CA ALA A 32 6.83 -0.06 27.82
C ALA A 32 8.31 -0.47 27.66
N ASN A 33 9.18 0.13 28.47
CA ASN A 33 10.61 -0.25 28.61
C ASN A 33 11.44 -0.27 27.31
N GLY A 34 11.01 0.43 26.27
CA GLY A 34 11.70 0.47 24.98
C GLY A 34 11.59 -0.81 24.14
N LEU A 35 10.81 -1.80 24.57
CA LEU A 35 10.54 -3.02 23.80
C LEU A 35 9.41 -2.79 22.82
N GLY A 36 9.66 -3.06 21.53
CA GLY A 36 8.64 -3.04 20.48
C GLY A 36 7.55 -4.11 20.68
N LEU A 37 6.47 -4.03 19.92
CA LEU A 37 5.46 -5.09 19.88
C LEU A 37 6.08 -6.37 19.33
N SER A 38 5.75 -7.52 19.95
CA SER A 38 6.04 -8.82 19.37
C SER A 38 5.10 -9.09 18.20
N VAL A 39 5.68 -9.22 16.99
CA VAL A 39 4.91 -9.32 15.73
C VAL A 39 5.27 -10.62 15.02
N ALA A 40 4.26 -11.37 14.56
CA ALA A 40 4.44 -12.47 13.63
C ALA A 40 3.74 -12.15 12.29
N LEU A 41 4.49 -12.29 11.18
CA LEU A 41 4.00 -12.17 9.82
C LEU A 41 3.88 -13.58 9.21
N ILE A 42 2.67 -13.94 8.79
CA ILE A 42 2.38 -15.25 8.16
C ILE A 42 2.16 -15.04 6.68
N ASP A 43 2.91 -15.76 5.84
CA ASP A 43 2.71 -15.74 4.39
C ASP A 43 2.65 -17.15 3.80
N ALA A 44 1.74 -17.31 2.83
CA ALA A 44 1.60 -18.56 2.10
C ALA A 44 2.66 -18.75 1.00
N ALA A 45 3.33 -17.69 0.57
CA ALA A 45 4.38 -17.73 -0.43
C ALA A 45 5.68 -18.26 0.17
N ASP A 46 6.43 -19.03 -0.62
CA ASP A 46 7.77 -19.46 -0.24
C ASP A 46 8.75 -18.27 -0.32
N PRO A 47 9.40 -17.90 0.78
CA PRO A 47 10.39 -16.83 0.77
C PRO A 47 11.57 -17.11 -0.17
N GLU A 48 12.00 -18.37 -0.29
CA GLU A 48 13.11 -18.74 -1.18
C GLU A 48 12.72 -18.58 -2.65
N GLU A 49 11.52 -19.00 -3.04
CA GLU A 49 11.00 -18.75 -4.39
C GLU A 49 10.84 -17.27 -4.66
N THR A 50 10.32 -16.53 -3.67
CA THR A 50 10.16 -15.07 -3.77
C THR A 50 11.53 -14.39 -3.90
N THR A 51 12.53 -14.80 -3.13
CA THR A 51 13.89 -14.23 -3.18
C THR A 51 14.62 -14.59 -4.45
N LYS A 52 14.58 -15.87 -4.89
CA LYS A 52 15.17 -16.31 -6.17
C LYS A 52 14.53 -15.56 -7.36
N ASN A 53 13.21 -15.47 -7.39
CA ASN A 53 12.51 -14.68 -8.41
C ASN A 53 12.87 -13.19 -8.35
N LEU A 54 13.28 -12.69 -7.18
CA LEU A 54 13.74 -11.31 -7.01
C LEU A 54 15.23 -11.13 -7.39
N ASP A 55 16.09 -12.11 -7.23
CA ASP A 55 17.53 -12.02 -7.56
C ASP A 55 17.78 -12.09 -9.07
N ASP A 56 17.03 -12.92 -9.79
CA ASP A 56 17.06 -13.03 -11.25
C ASP A 56 16.12 -12.01 -11.93
N PHE A 57 15.31 -11.28 -11.14
CA PHE A 57 14.30 -10.40 -11.65
C PHE A 57 14.87 -9.03 -12.02
N ASN A 58 14.71 -8.66 -13.29
CA ASN A 58 15.00 -7.33 -13.77
C ASN A 58 13.80 -6.40 -13.44
N PRO A 59 13.95 -5.44 -12.50
CA PRO A 59 12.83 -4.56 -12.12
C PRO A 59 12.31 -3.70 -13.26
N PHE A 60 13.10 -3.54 -14.33
CA PHE A 60 12.74 -2.78 -15.52
C PHE A 60 11.82 -3.57 -16.48
N THR A 61 11.70 -4.89 -16.31
CA THR A 61 10.76 -5.72 -17.08
C THR A 61 9.41 -5.92 -16.35
N ASP A 62 9.29 -5.52 -15.07
CA ASP A 62 8.04 -5.62 -14.32
C ASP A 62 6.97 -4.71 -14.92
N THR A 63 5.86 -5.29 -15.32
CA THR A 63 4.68 -4.54 -15.78
C THR A 63 3.79 -4.07 -14.63
N ARG A 64 4.02 -4.59 -13.41
CA ARG A 64 3.30 -4.18 -12.21
C ARG A 64 3.96 -2.96 -11.60
N VAL A 65 3.69 -1.82 -12.19
CA VAL A 65 4.23 -0.52 -11.77
C VAL A 65 3.13 0.28 -11.11
N ILE A 66 3.47 0.99 -10.04
CA ILE A 66 2.54 1.79 -9.26
C ILE A 66 2.99 3.24 -9.15
N ALA A 67 2.04 4.15 -9.19
CA ALA A 67 2.24 5.55 -8.86
C ALA A 67 1.95 5.76 -7.37
N LEU A 68 2.99 6.02 -6.59
CA LEU A 68 2.88 6.40 -5.19
C LEU A 68 2.60 7.90 -5.11
N ALA A 69 1.49 8.28 -4.49
CA ALA A 69 1.19 9.68 -4.21
C ALA A 69 2.22 10.28 -3.25
N LYS A 70 2.44 11.60 -3.30
CA LYS A 70 3.45 12.26 -2.48
C LYS A 70 3.31 11.92 -1.00
N ARG A 71 2.12 11.98 -0.44
CA ARG A 71 1.88 11.59 0.96
C ARG A 71 2.33 10.16 1.25
N THR A 72 2.06 9.24 0.34
CA THR A 72 2.46 7.83 0.48
C THR A 72 3.97 7.68 0.51
N VAL A 73 4.69 8.42 -0.35
CA VAL A 73 6.16 8.46 -0.35
C VAL A 73 6.69 8.97 1.00
N ASP A 74 6.11 10.06 1.49
CA ASP A 74 6.50 10.66 2.78
C ASP A 74 6.21 9.68 3.95
N GLU A 75 5.05 9.02 3.95
CA GLU A 75 4.66 8.03 4.97
C GLU A 75 5.56 6.79 4.95
N LEU A 76 5.93 6.26 3.78
CA LEU A 76 6.88 5.15 3.65
C LEU A 76 8.25 5.54 4.22
N SER A 77 8.73 6.73 3.93
CA SER A 77 9.99 7.24 4.49
C SER A 77 9.92 7.33 6.03
N HIS A 78 8.82 7.82 6.59
CA HIS A 78 8.60 7.83 8.05
C HIS A 78 8.55 6.42 8.67
N MET A 79 8.09 5.43 7.91
CA MET A 79 8.10 4.02 8.32
C MET A 79 9.45 3.32 8.10
N GLY A 80 10.50 4.07 7.68
CA GLY A 80 11.83 3.53 7.48
C GLY A 80 12.08 2.91 6.10
N LEU A 81 11.19 3.14 5.13
CA LEU A 81 11.38 2.74 3.74
C LEU A 81 11.60 3.97 2.84
N ASN A 82 12.85 4.30 2.61
CA ASN A 82 13.20 5.40 1.71
C ASN A 82 13.26 4.89 0.27
N LEU A 83 12.47 5.48 -0.63
CA LEU A 83 12.47 5.12 -2.05
C LEU A 83 13.81 5.44 -2.74
N ASP A 84 14.62 6.34 -2.20
CA ASP A 84 15.97 6.59 -2.69
C ASP A 84 16.87 5.34 -2.56
N ASP A 85 16.56 4.44 -1.62
CA ASP A 85 17.27 3.16 -1.48
C ASP A 85 16.95 2.18 -2.62
N VAL A 86 15.87 2.38 -3.36
CA VAL A 86 15.57 1.63 -4.59
C VAL A 86 16.66 1.88 -5.64
N ALA A 87 17.26 3.06 -5.68
CA ALA A 87 18.37 3.36 -6.58
C ALA A 87 19.55 2.41 -6.39
N LYS A 88 19.83 1.97 -5.16
CA LYS A 88 20.90 0.99 -4.86
C LYS A 88 20.65 -0.35 -5.55
N GLN A 89 19.39 -0.70 -5.78
CA GLN A 89 18.96 -1.92 -6.47
C GLN A 89 18.85 -1.72 -8.00
N HIS A 90 18.87 -0.48 -8.49
CA HIS A 90 18.66 -0.06 -9.86
C HIS A 90 19.89 0.62 -10.47
N ASN A 91 21.10 0.16 -10.15
CA ASN A 91 22.36 0.71 -10.68
C ASN A 91 22.52 2.23 -10.46
N GLY A 92 21.96 2.77 -9.40
CA GLY A 92 22.01 4.19 -9.05
C GLY A 92 20.90 5.04 -9.64
N GLU A 93 19.96 4.47 -10.39
CA GLU A 93 18.85 5.23 -10.95
C GLU A 93 17.69 5.34 -9.97
N LEU A 94 17.26 6.57 -9.70
CA LEU A 94 16.10 6.87 -8.87
C LEU A 94 14.81 6.55 -9.62
N PRO A 95 13.79 5.99 -8.94
CA PRO A 95 12.45 5.85 -9.53
C PRO A 95 11.94 7.20 -10.05
N PRO A 96 11.35 7.26 -11.27
CA PRO A 96 10.88 8.50 -11.85
C PRO A 96 9.85 9.23 -10.98
N GLN A 97 10.00 10.54 -10.85
CA GLN A 97 9.05 11.41 -10.19
C GLN A 97 7.92 11.82 -11.16
N ILE A 98 6.73 12.09 -10.64
CA ILE A 98 5.64 12.69 -11.41
C ILE A 98 5.63 14.20 -11.09
N LYS A 99 6.18 15.03 -12.00
CA LYS A 99 6.22 16.48 -11.86
C LYS A 99 5.12 17.19 -12.63
N HIS A 100 4.66 16.56 -13.70
CA HIS A 100 3.61 17.06 -14.57
C HIS A 100 2.52 16.01 -14.71
N ILE A 101 1.25 16.42 -14.69
CA ILE A 101 0.10 15.55 -14.96
C ILE A 101 -0.76 16.20 -16.02
N GLU A 102 -1.01 15.48 -17.10
CA GLU A 102 -1.92 15.86 -18.15
C GLU A 102 -3.16 14.98 -18.15
N VAL A 103 -4.34 15.57 -17.95
CA VAL A 103 -5.62 14.89 -18.05
C VAL A 103 -6.33 15.37 -19.31
N SER A 104 -6.80 14.44 -20.15
CA SER A 104 -7.49 14.80 -21.41
C SER A 104 -8.62 13.81 -21.73
N ASP A 105 -9.60 14.28 -22.50
CA ASP A 105 -10.71 13.47 -23.01
C ASP A 105 -10.58 13.32 -24.53
N LYS A 106 -10.52 12.06 -25.03
CA LYS A 106 -10.32 11.76 -26.46
C LYS A 106 -11.48 12.31 -27.29
N GLY A 107 -11.16 13.11 -28.30
CA GLY A 107 -12.16 13.69 -29.21
C GLY A 107 -12.91 14.91 -28.64
N HIS A 108 -12.55 15.39 -27.46
CA HIS A 108 -13.22 16.51 -26.79
C HIS A 108 -12.23 17.57 -26.29
N LEU A 109 -12.74 18.74 -25.88
CA LEU A 109 -11.95 19.89 -25.44
C LEU A 109 -11.52 19.82 -23.96
N GLY A 110 -12.00 18.85 -23.20
CA GLY A 110 -11.66 18.69 -21.78
C GLY A 110 -10.16 18.42 -21.59
N PHE A 111 -9.47 19.37 -20.95
CA PHE A 111 -8.03 19.34 -20.75
C PHE A 111 -7.66 19.96 -19.40
N LEU A 112 -6.78 19.30 -18.66
CA LEU A 112 -6.24 19.82 -17.42
C LEU A 112 -4.72 19.52 -17.36
N ASN A 113 -3.94 20.56 -17.13
CA ASN A 113 -2.50 20.45 -16.89
C ASN A 113 -2.18 20.86 -15.45
N LEU A 114 -1.36 20.04 -14.79
CA LEU A 114 -0.90 20.28 -13.42
C LEU A 114 0.62 20.23 -13.41
N GLU A 115 1.24 21.20 -12.76
CA GLU A 115 2.69 21.28 -12.55
C GLU A 115 2.99 21.35 -11.06
N SER A 116 3.90 20.50 -10.56
CA SER A 116 4.19 20.40 -9.13
C SER A 116 4.73 21.72 -8.56
N GLY A 117 5.47 22.50 -9.36
CA GLY A 117 5.99 23.81 -8.99
C GLY A 117 4.91 24.82 -8.62
N ASP A 118 3.73 24.79 -9.26
CA ASP A 118 2.59 25.67 -8.95
C ASP A 118 2.06 25.47 -7.53
N TYR A 119 2.34 24.30 -6.93
CA TYR A 119 1.88 23.91 -5.60
C TYR A 119 3.00 23.90 -4.56
N HIS A 120 4.22 24.34 -4.94
CA HIS A 120 5.41 24.35 -4.09
C HIS A 120 5.78 22.98 -3.54
N ILE A 121 5.59 21.92 -4.35
CA ILE A 121 6.02 20.55 -4.05
C ILE A 121 6.99 20.06 -5.14
N ASP A 122 7.92 19.19 -4.77
CA ASP A 122 8.93 18.67 -5.69
C ASP A 122 8.30 17.77 -6.77
N ALA A 123 7.29 16.98 -6.40
CA ALA A 123 6.55 16.09 -7.27
C ALA A 123 5.17 15.79 -6.69
N PHE A 124 4.22 15.34 -7.53
CA PHE A 124 2.92 14.82 -7.11
C PHE A 124 3.03 13.40 -6.54
N GLY A 125 4.10 12.69 -6.88
CA GLY A 125 4.37 11.34 -6.48
C GLY A 125 5.58 10.76 -7.20
N GLN A 126 5.75 9.45 -7.05
CA GLN A 126 6.88 8.71 -7.63
C GLN A 126 6.39 7.38 -8.19
N VAL A 127 6.98 6.93 -9.31
CA VAL A 127 6.60 5.71 -10.00
C VAL A 127 7.63 4.62 -9.68
N VAL A 128 7.16 3.46 -9.20
CA VAL A 128 8.04 2.39 -8.77
C VAL A 128 7.46 1.03 -9.18
N SER A 129 8.31 0.07 -9.55
CA SER A 129 7.86 -1.30 -9.76
C SER A 129 7.51 -1.96 -8.43
N LEU A 130 6.49 -2.80 -8.46
CA LEU A 130 6.02 -3.51 -7.27
C LEU A 130 7.11 -4.44 -6.71
N SER A 131 7.90 -5.04 -7.57
CA SER A 131 9.04 -5.88 -7.21
C SER A 131 10.14 -5.11 -6.49
N ALA A 132 10.51 -3.91 -6.97
CA ALA A 132 11.51 -3.07 -6.32
C ALA A 132 11.07 -2.65 -4.92
N LEU A 133 9.79 -2.28 -4.76
CA LEU A 133 9.24 -1.93 -3.46
C LEU A 133 9.16 -3.15 -2.52
N THR A 134 8.85 -4.35 -3.05
CA THR A 134 8.86 -5.60 -2.27
C THR A 134 10.27 -5.92 -1.76
N ARG A 135 11.28 -5.79 -2.63
CA ARG A 135 12.69 -5.97 -2.23
C ARG A 135 13.10 -4.98 -1.15
N LEU A 136 12.76 -3.72 -1.33
CA LEU A 136 13.07 -2.68 -0.34
C LEU A 136 12.45 -3.03 1.02
N ALA A 137 11.21 -3.48 1.05
CA ALA A 137 10.54 -3.89 2.27
C ALA A 137 11.20 -5.13 2.92
N ALA A 138 11.59 -6.12 2.11
CA ALA A 138 12.23 -7.35 2.58
C ALA A 138 13.68 -7.14 3.06
N SER A 139 14.46 -6.26 2.38
CA SER A 139 15.87 -6.01 2.73
C SER A 139 16.09 -5.17 3.98
N ALA A 140 15.05 -4.52 4.46
CA ALA A 140 15.13 -3.54 5.54
C ALA A 140 15.14 -4.20 6.92
N GLY A 141 15.91 -5.27 7.19
CA GLY A 141 16.08 -5.92 8.50
C GLY A 141 14.81 -6.03 9.34
N SER A 142 14.54 -7.13 10.02
CA SER A 142 13.24 -7.27 10.70
C SER A 142 13.40 -7.72 12.15
N ASN A 143 12.75 -6.99 13.05
CA ASN A 143 12.57 -7.40 14.45
C ASN A 143 11.23 -8.13 14.65
N TYR A 144 10.68 -8.78 13.61
CA TYR A 144 9.46 -9.58 13.68
C TYR A 144 9.71 -11.02 13.23
N GLN A 145 8.89 -11.95 13.72
CA GLN A 145 8.94 -13.34 13.30
C GLN A 145 8.26 -13.47 11.92
N HIS A 146 8.96 -14.03 10.92
CA HIS A 146 8.39 -14.36 9.62
C HIS A 146 8.14 -15.88 9.55
N ILE A 147 6.87 -16.25 9.34
CA ILE A 147 6.41 -17.64 9.25
C ILE A 147 5.94 -17.88 7.82
N ALA A 148 6.79 -18.45 6.99
CA ALA A 148 6.53 -18.73 5.58
C ALA A 148 7.43 -19.90 5.09
N PRO A 149 6.95 -20.76 4.19
CA PRO A 149 5.58 -20.79 3.68
C PRO A 149 4.61 -21.35 4.71
N ALA A 150 3.50 -20.66 4.98
CA ALA A 150 2.50 -21.14 5.92
C ALA A 150 1.10 -20.58 5.54
N LYS A 151 0.08 -21.43 5.61
CA LYS A 151 -1.31 -21.05 5.34
C LYS A 151 -2.12 -21.11 6.63
N VAL A 152 -2.89 -20.05 6.87
CA VAL A 152 -3.85 -20.05 7.96
C VAL A 152 -5.09 -20.85 7.55
N THR A 153 -5.38 -21.90 8.28
CA THR A 153 -6.52 -22.78 8.04
C THR A 153 -7.75 -22.39 8.85
N ASN A 154 -7.55 -21.84 10.05
CA ASN A 154 -8.63 -21.41 10.92
C ASN A 154 -8.23 -20.24 11.82
N VAL A 155 -9.23 -19.47 12.23
CA VAL A 155 -9.13 -18.36 13.18
C VAL A 155 -10.27 -18.48 14.18
N LYS A 156 -9.95 -18.41 15.48
CA LYS A 156 -10.95 -18.41 16.55
C LYS A 156 -10.76 -17.16 17.41
N GLN A 157 -11.75 -16.29 17.43
CA GLN A 157 -11.78 -15.12 18.30
C GLN A 157 -12.27 -15.53 19.69
N GLN A 158 -11.40 -15.35 20.68
CA GLN A 158 -11.70 -15.52 22.11
C GLN A 158 -11.88 -14.13 22.74
N ARG A 159 -12.33 -14.10 23.99
CA ARG A 159 -12.54 -12.83 24.71
C ARG A 159 -11.29 -11.95 24.73
N ASP A 160 -10.14 -12.54 25.07
CA ASP A 160 -8.91 -11.80 25.39
C ASP A 160 -7.80 -12.00 24.36
N PHE A 161 -7.96 -12.91 23.39
CA PHE A 161 -6.99 -13.22 22.34
C PHE A 161 -7.66 -13.81 21.11
N VAL A 162 -6.89 -13.92 20.03
CA VAL A 162 -7.27 -14.67 18.82
C VAL A 162 -6.34 -15.86 18.65
N GLU A 163 -6.88 -17.05 18.42
CA GLU A 163 -6.14 -18.24 18.07
C GLU A 163 -6.06 -18.37 16.55
N VAL A 164 -4.85 -18.51 16.02
CA VAL A 164 -4.58 -18.66 14.58
C VAL A 164 -3.97 -20.04 14.36
N MET A 165 -4.60 -20.87 13.53
CA MET A 165 -4.17 -22.25 13.24
C MET A 165 -3.55 -22.31 11.86
N LEU A 166 -2.35 -22.88 11.73
CA LEU A 166 -1.63 -23.09 10.49
C LEU A 166 -1.90 -24.47 9.88
N ASP A 167 -1.60 -24.62 8.62
CA ASP A 167 -1.68 -25.88 7.87
C ASP A 167 -0.67 -26.95 8.38
N SER A 168 0.43 -26.51 8.99
CA SER A 168 1.38 -27.38 9.70
C SER A 168 0.82 -28.03 10.96
N GLY A 169 -0.35 -27.59 11.44
CA GLY A 169 -0.92 -27.97 12.75
C GLY A 169 -0.43 -27.11 13.92
N GLN A 170 0.53 -26.21 13.71
CA GLN A 170 0.95 -25.23 14.70
C GLN A 170 -0.15 -24.21 14.97
N SER A 171 -0.27 -23.72 16.21
CA SER A 171 -1.17 -22.62 16.57
C SER A 171 -0.39 -21.48 17.22
N LEU A 172 -0.85 -20.25 16.95
CA LEU A 172 -0.38 -19.02 17.60
C LEU A 172 -1.54 -18.36 18.30
N THR A 173 -1.25 -17.66 19.39
CA THR A 173 -2.21 -16.78 20.08
C THR A 173 -1.74 -15.33 19.93
N THR A 174 -2.67 -14.42 19.69
CA THR A 174 -2.39 -13.01 19.49
C THR A 174 -3.45 -12.11 20.13
N LYS A 175 -3.06 -10.92 20.57
CA LYS A 175 -4.01 -9.91 21.06
C LYS A 175 -4.71 -9.21 19.90
N LEU A 176 -4.02 -8.96 18.79
CA LEU A 176 -4.55 -8.33 17.59
C LEU A 176 -4.22 -9.15 16.35
N LEU A 177 -5.24 -9.49 15.56
CA LEU A 177 -5.10 -10.07 14.23
C LEU A 177 -5.26 -8.99 13.17
N VAL A 178 -4.32 -8.93 12.22
CA VAL A 178 -4.39 -8.04 11.05
C VAL A 178 -4.47 -8.87 9.78
N LEU A 179 -5.51 -8.67 8.98
CA LEU A 179 -5.64 -9.31 7.68
C LEU A 179 -5.14 -8.36 6.58
N ALA A 180 -4.02 -8.72 5.95
CA ALA A 180 -3.35 -8.01 4.85
C ALA A 180 -3.22 -8.90 3.60
N ASP A 181 -4.03 -9.96 3.47
CA ASP A 181 -3.97 -11.05 2.50
C ASP A 181 -4.56 -10.68 1.12
N GLY A 182 -4.88 -9.42 0.90
CA GLY A 182 -5.55 -8.96 -0.31
C GLY A 182 -7.02 -9.42 -0.42
N GLY A 183 -7.59 -9.94 0.67
CA GLY A 183 -8.96 -10.44 0.72
C GLY A 183 -9.16 -11.78 0.01
N ARG A 184 -8.09 -12.57 -0.19
CA ARG A 184 -8.14 -13.83 -0.96
C ARG A 184 -8.39 -15.06 -0.10
N SER A 185 -8.07 -15.01 1.18
CA SER A 185 -8.15 -16.20 2.08
C SER A 185 -9.57 -16.54 2.53
N GLY A 186 -10.53 -15.63 2.44
CA GLY A 186 -11.87 -15.78 3.03
C GLY A 186 -11.89 -15.68 4.56
N LEU A 187 -10.78 -15.28 5.19
CA LEU A 187 -10.68 -15.14 6.64
C LEU A 187 -11.48 -13.95 7.17
N ALA A 188 -11.59 -12.87 6.38
CA ALA A 188 -12.37 -11.70 6.76
C ALA A 188 -13.84 -12.07 7.05
N GLU A 189 -14.44 -12.86 6.20
CA GLU A 189 -15.82 -13.33 6.35
C GLU A 189 -15.98 -14.24 7.59
N ARG A 190 -14.99 -15.07 7.89
CA ARG A 190 -14.99 -15.95 9.08
C ARG A 190 -14.94 -15.19 10.39
N VAL A 191 -14.31 -14.01 10.41
CA VAL A 191 -14.27 -13.11 11.58
C VAL A 191 -15.38 -12.07 11.57
N GLY A 192 -16.41 -12.25 10.75
CA GLY A 192 -17.61 -11.40 10.71
C GLY A 192 -17.45 -10.11 9.90
N ILE A 193 -16.42 -10.00 9.05
CA ILE A 193 -16.20 -8.85 8.16
C ILE A 193 -16.68 -9.21 6.76
N SER A 194 -17.91 -8.81 6.43
CA SER A 194 -18.50 -9.03 5.11
C SER A 194 -18.01 -8.00 4.09
N LYS A 195 -18.05 -8.37 2.80
CA LYS A 195 -17.65 -7.53 1.67
C LYS A 195 -18.77 -7.36 0.67
N THR A 196 -18.81 -6.22 0.01
CA THR A 196 -19.58 -5.99 -1.21
C THR A 196 -18.62 -5.98 -2.40
N VAL A 197 -19.06 -6.60 -3.50
CA VAL A 197 -18.33 -6.61 -4.78
C VAL A 197 -19.23 -6.03 -5.85
N SER A 198 -18.74 -5.03 -6.58
CA SER A 198 -19.43 -4.42 -7.72
C SER A 198 -18.51 -4.56 -8.93
N ASP A 199 -18.93 -5.36 -9.91
CA ASP A 199 -18.20 -5.55 -11.16
C ASP A 199 -18.36 -4.28 -12.03
N TYR A 200 -17.24 -3.79 -12.55
CA TYR A 200 -17.26 -2.68 -13.51
C TYR A 200 -17.44 -3.15 -14.96
N HIS A 201 -17.41 -4.47 -15.20
CA HIS A 201 -17.39 -5.07 -16.55
C HIS A 201 -16.24 -4.55 -17.42
N GLN A 202 -15.16 -4.16 -16.77
CA GLN A 202 -13.94 -3.64 -17.39
C GLN A 202 -12.74 -4.49 -17.03
N THR A 203 -11.72 -4.43 -17.89
CA THR A 203 -10.43 -5.09 -17.71
C THR A 203 -9.33 -4.05 -17.89
N ALA A 204 -8.36 -4.02 -16.99
CA ALA A 204 -7.13 -3.27 -17.15
C ALA A 204 -6.11 -4.15 -17.90
N ILE A 205 -5.60 -3.66 -19.03
CA ILE A 205 -4.42 -4.20 -19.71
C ILE A 205 -3.23 -3.39 -19.24
N VAL A 206 -2.20 -4.07 -18.74
CA VAL A 206 -1.00 -3.46 -18.14
C VAL A 206 0.22 -3.90 -18.92
N PHE A 207 1.05 -2.96 -19.30
CA PHE A 207 2.25 -3.19 -20.10
C PHE A 207 3.20 -1.99 -20.04
N ASN A 208 4.43 -2.17 -20.52
CA ASN A 208 5.39 -1.08 -20.65
C ASN A 208 5.59 -0.72 -22.13
N VAL A 209 5.92 0.54 -22.39
CA VAL A 209 6.18 1.05 -23.75
C VAL A 209 7.42 1.92 -23.78
N HIS A 210 8.08 1.96 -24.95
CA HIS A 210 9.05 2.99 -25.29
C HIS A 210 8.44 3.92 -26.34
N THR A 211 8.63 5.20 -26.16
CA THR A 211 8.12 6.26 -27.04
C THR A 211 9.24 7.00 -27.74
N GLN A 212 8.89 7.73 -28.78
CA GLN A 212 9.86 8.50 -29.57
C GLN A 212 10.43 9.71 -28.77
N LEU A 213 9.59 10.35 -27.95
CA LEU A 213 9.96 11.52 -27.15
C LEU A 213 10.17 11.14 -25.68
N PRO A 214 11.02 11.86 -24.94
CA PRO A 214 11.24 11.62 -23.52
C PRO A 214 10.00 11.98 -22.69
N HIS A 215 9.81 11.27 -21.56
CA HIS A 215 8.66 11.47 -20.67
C HIS A 215 8.72 12.76 -19.85
N GLU A 216 9.91 13.34 -19.64
CA GLU A 216 10.11 14.59 -18.87
C GLU A 216 9.36 14.60 -17.52
N ASN A 217 9.29 13.45 -16.83
CA ASN A 217 8.55 13.27 -15.57
C ASN A 217 7.05 13.59 -15.66
N LYS A 218 6.44 13.42 -16.83
CA LYS A 218 5.04 13.69 -17.10
C LYS A 218 4.24 12.40 -17.11
N ALA A 219 3.17 12.37 -16.32
CA ALA A 219 2.13 11.36 -16.36
C ALA A 219 0.94 11.84 -17.19
N TYR A 220 0.28 10.90 -17.86
CA TYR A 220 -0.92 11.16 -18.66
C TYR A 220 -2.07 10.32 -18.16
N GLU A 221 -3.25 10.94 -18.06
CA GLU A 221 -4.54 10.28 -17.87
C GLU A 221 -5.44 10.68 -19.04
N ARG A 222 -5.64 9.79 -19.98
CA ARG A 222 -6.45 10.05 -21.15
C ARG A 222 -7.73 9.23 -21.08
N PHE A 223 -8.84 9.89 -20.94
CA PHE A 223 -10.13 9.23 -21.04
C PHE A 223 -10.45 8.92 -22.50
N THR A 224 -10.81 7.67 -22.76
CA THR A 224 -11.24 7.18 -24.05
C THR A 224 -12.70 6.74 -23.97
N GLU A 225 -13.30 6.43 -25.11
CA GLU A 225 -14.67 5.90 -25.18
C GLU A 225 -14.88 4.60 -24.40
N ASN A 226 -13.83 3.80 -24.23
CA ASN A 226 -13.88 2.50 -23.56
C ASN A 226 -13.38 2.55 -22.10
N GLY A 227 -12.80 3.66 -21.66
CA GLY A 227 -12.25 3.84 -20.33
C GLY A 227 -10.96 4.63 -20.29
N PRO A 228 -10.34 4.77 -19.11
CA PRO A 228 -9.11 5.53 -18.94
C PRO A 228 -7.88 4.79 -19.49
N LEU A 229 -6.95 5.58 -20.02
CA LEU A 229 -5.64 5.16 -20.51
C LEU A 229 -4.58 6.02 -19.81
N ALA A 230 -3.88 5.41 -18.85
CA ALA A 230 -2.82 6.06 -18.08
C ALA A 230 -1.44 5.71 -18.64
N PHE A 231 -0.56 6.72 -18.77
CA PHE A 231 0.87 6.58 -19.05
C PHE A 231 1.64 7.16 -17.87
N LEU A 232 2.42 6.33 -17.20
CA LEU A 232 3.24 6.71 -16.05
C LEU A 232 4.73 6.68 -16.45
N PRO A 233 5.52 7.73 -16.19
CA PRO A 233 6.94 7.75 -16.54
C PRO A 233 7.66 6.59 -15.84
N PHE A 234 8.28 5.70 -16.61
CA PHE A 234 8.96 4.53 -16.09
C PHE A 234 9.93 3.97 -17.12
N ASP A 235 11.23 4.09 -16.85
CA ASP A 235 12.27 3.58 -17.74
C ASP A 235 12.34 2.05 -17.65
N SER A 236 11.53 1.41 -18.47
CA SER A 236 11.42 -0.04 -18.57
C SER A 236 12.42 -0.63 -19.57
N GLU A 237 12.62 -1.94 -19.46
CA GLU A 237 13.32 -2.72 -20.48
C GLU A 237 12.31 -3.53 -21.29
N VAL A 238 12.36 -3.39 -22.61
CA VAL A 238 11.51 -4.11 -23.56
C VAL A 238 12.38 -4.71 -24.65
N ASP A 239 12.24 -6.00 -24.91
CA ASP A 239 13.05 -6.77 -25.87
C ASP A 239 14.58 -6.62 -25.64
N GLY A 240 15.01 -6.60 -24.37
CA GLY A 240 16.41 -6.41 -23.98
C GLY A 240 16.95 -4.99 -24.19
N ILE A 241 16.11 -4.03 -24.52
CA ILE A 241 16.44 -2.63 -24.69
C ILE A 241 15.84 -1.82 -23.56
N LYS A 242 16.71 -1.16 -22.78
CA LYS A 242 16.30 -0.25 -21.70
C LYS A 242 15.94 1.11 -22.27
N ALA A 243 14.83 1.66 -21.83
CA ALA A 243 14.46 3.06 -22.07
C ALA A 243 15.45 4.00 -21.38
N THR A 244 15.70 5.13 -22.00
CA THR A 244 16.55 6.20 -21.43
C THR A 244 15.73 7.49 -21.42
N GLY A 245 14.87 7.64 -20.40
CA GLY A 245 13.98 8.78 -20.22
C GLY A 245 12.76 8.80 -21.14
N ASN A 246 12.52 7.74 -21.93
CA ASN A 246 11.42 7.65 -22.89
C ASN A 246 10.55 6.38 -22.70
N GLY A 247 10.60 5.78 -21.52
CA GLY A 247 9.77 4.65 -21.13
C GLY A 247 8.52 5.09 -20.38
N PHE A 248 7.46 4.30 -20.50
CA PHE A 248 6.25 4.45 -19.71
C PHE A 248 5.71 3.09 -19.29
N SER A 249 5.16 3.03 -18.09
CA SER A 249 4.23 1.98 -17.72
C SER A 249 2.81 2.43 -18.05
N VAL A 250 2.04 1.55 -18.69
CA VAL A 250 0.72 1.86 -19.21
C VAL A 250 -0.34 0.98 -18.55
N VAL A 251 -1.44 1.62 -18.14
CA VAL A 251 -2.66 0.95 -17.71
C VAL A 251 -3.77 1.38 -18.65
N TRP A 252 -4.23 0.46 -19.49
CA TRP A 252 -5.32 0.70 -20.42
C TRP A 252 -6.57 -0.02 -19.97
N THR A 253 -7.53 0.70 -19.48
CA THR A 253 -8.82 0.15 -19.07
C THR A 253 -9.79 0.19 -20.25
N VAL A 254 -10.40 -0.96 -20.49
CA VAL A 254 -11.41 -1.13 -21.57
C VAL A 254 -12.48 -2.12 -21.11
N ASP A 255 -13.59 -2.18 -21.86
CA ASP A 255 -14.60 -3.22 -21.65
C ASP A 255 -13.98 -4.62 -21.79
N THR A 256 -14.51 -5.60 -21.06
CA THR A 256 -13.93 -6.96 -21.00
C THR A 256 -13.82 -7.62 -22.38
N ASP A 257 -14.77 -7.39 -23.29
CA ASP A 257 -14.70 -7.96 -24.63
C ASP A 257 -13.72 -7.22 -25.54
N ALA A 258 -13.61 -5.90 -25.40
CA ALA A 258 -12.56 -5.12 -26.06
C ALA A 258 -11.16 -5.54 -25.59
N ALA A 259 -10.98 -5.85 -24.30
CA ALA A 259 -9.71 -6.37 -23.77
C ALA A 259 -9.32 -7.70 -24.45
N LYS A 260 -10.24 -8.65 -24.59
CA LYS A 260 -9.99 -9.91 -25.29
C LYS A 260 -9.53 -9.69 -26.72
N THR A 261 -10.20 -8.75 -27.43
CA THR A 261 -9.85 -8.38 -28.78
C THR A 261 -8.45 -7.79 -28.88
N LEU A 262 -8.13 -6.81 -28.02
CA LEU A 262 -6.81 -6.17 -27.98
C LEU A 262 -5.70 -7.15 -27.64
N MET A 263 -5.91 -8.03 -26.66
CA MET A 263 -4.94 -9.06 -26.26
C MET A 263 -4.66 -10.10 -27.34
N ALA A 264 -5.56 -10.28 -28.29
CA ALA A 264 -5.39 -11.21 -29.42
C ALA A 264 -4.70 -10.57 -30.64
N LEU A 265 -4.42 -9.27 -30.63
CA LEU A 265 -3.75 -8.58 -31.72
C LEU A 265 -2.26 -8.99 -31.83
N SER A 266 -1.73 -8.90 -33.04
CA SER A 266 -0.26 -8.90 -33.21
C SER A 266 0.34 -7.66 -32.54
N GLN A 267 1.61 -7.70 -32.15
CA GLN A 267 2.30 -6.57 -31.52
C GLN A 267 2.17 -5.28 -32.35
N SER A 268 2.34 -5.38 -33.70
CA SER A 268 2.22 -4.21 -34.56
C SER A 268 0.79 -3.63 -34.60
N ALA A 269 -0.23 -4.50 -34.64
CA ALA A 269 -1.62 -4.06 -34.62
C ALA A 269 -2.01 -3.47 -33.24
N PHE A 270 -1.49 -4.02 -32.15
CA PHE A 270 -1.67 -3.48 -30.81
C PHE A 270 -1.03 -2.09 -30.66
N ILE A 271 0.20 -1.89 -31.17
CA ILE A 271 0.88 -0.59 -31.19
C ILE A 271 0.04 0.43 -31.98
N GLN A 272 -0.53 0.04 -33.13
CA GLN A 272 -1.41 0.92 -33.89
C GLN A 272 -2.66 1.31 -33.09
N ALA A 273 -3.36 0.35 -32.50
CA ALA A 273 -4.54 0.59 -31.68
C ALA A 273 -4.23 1.49 -30.48
N LEU A 274 -3.09 1.27 -29.80
CA LEU A 274 -2.61 2.11 -28.71
C LEU A 274 -2.32 3.55 -29.19
N GLN A 275 -1.64 3.69 -30.33
CA GLN A 275 -1.34 5.00 -30.92
C GLN A 275 -2.60 5.79 -31.26
N GLU A 276 -3.63 5.12 -31.82
CA GLU A 276 -4.93 5.74 -32.11
C GLU A 276 -5.67 6.16 -30.82
N ALA A 277 -5.57 5.36 -29.75
CA ALA A 277 -6.18 5.68 -28.47
C ALA A 277 -5.45 6.83 -27.75
N PHE A 278 -4.11 6.80 -27.70
CA PHE A 278 -3.30 7.78 -26.97
C PHE A 278 -3.04 9.06 -27.78
N GLY A 279 -2.84 8.95 -29.09
CA GLY A 279 -2.40 10.03 -29.96
C GLY A 279 -0.88 10.17 -30.00
N TYR A 280 -0.38 11.27 -30.56
CA TYR A 280 1.07 11.48 -30.83
C TYR A 280 1.74 12.46 -29.84
N ARG A 281 1.21 12.62 -28.62
CA ARG A 281 1.78 13.54 -27.61
C ARG A 281 3.21 13.20 -27.19
N GLN A 282 3.55 11.89 -27.24
CA GLN A 282 4.89 11.37 -26.99
C GLN A 282 5.60 10.89 -28.27
N GLY A 283 5.18 11.41 -29.43
CA GLY A 283 5.61 10.91 -30.72
C GLY A 283 5.06 9.51 -30.99
N LYS A 284 5.82 8.66 -31.66
CA LYS A 284 5.42 7.30 -31.97
C LYS A 284 5.68 6.36 -30.78
N VAL A 285 4.79 5.41 -30.55
CA VAL A 285 5.06 4.23 -29.73
C VAL A 285 5.97 3.31 -30.53
N LEU A 286 7.15 3.04 -29.99
CA LEU A 286 8.21 2.29 -30.69
C LEU A 286 8.23 0.80 -30.32
N ARG A 287 7.96 0.49 -29.03
CA ARG A 287 8.00 -0.87 -28.47
C ARG A 287 6.89 -1.03 -27.43
N VAL A 288 6.42 -2.26 -27.28
CA VAL A 288 5.46 -2.68 -26.25
C VAL A 288 5.96 -3.98 -25.65
N SER A 289 5.96 -4.10 -24.32
CA SER A 289 6.28 -5.34 -23.61
C SER A 289 5.15 -6.38 -23.73
N ASP A 290 5.33 -7.53 -23.11
CA ASP A 290 4.25 -8.47 -22.86
C ASP A 290 3.08 -7.81 -22.15
N LEU A 291 1.87 -8.26 -22.50
CA LEU A 291 0.61 -7.72 -21.97
C LEU A 291 0.13 -8.58 -20.80
N ALA A 292 -0.22 -7.94 -19.68
CA ALA A 292 -0.95 -8.58 -18.60
C ALA A 292 -2.37 -7.98 -18.49
N SER A 293 -3.35 -8.76 -18.06
CA SER A 293 -4.72 -8.26 -17.92
C SER A 293 -5.34 -8.65 -16.59
N TYR A 294 -6.16 -7.74 -16.03
CA TYR A 294 -6.81 -7.88 -14.73
C TYR A 294 -8.26 -7.43 -14.81
N PRO A 295 -9.25 -8.28 -14.47
CA PRO A 295 -10.63 -7.86 -14.35
C PRO A 295 -10.81 -6.86 -13.21
N LEU A 296 -11.64 -5.85 -13.41
CA LEU A 296 -11.82 -4.74 -12.47
C LEU A 296 -13.15 -4.83 -11.75
N ALA A 297 -13.09 -4.84 -10.42
CA ALA A 297 -14.25 -4.76 -9.54
C ALA A 297 -13.95 -3.86 -8.35
N LEU A 298 -14.94 -3.13 -7.88
CA LEU A 298 -14.91 -2.51 -6.57
C LEU A 298 -15.21 -3.55 -5.50
N THR A 299 -14.24 -3.85 -4.66
CA THR A 299 -14.47 -4.62 -3.44
C THR A 299 -14.37 -3.69 -2.23
N LYS A 300 -15.36 -3.75 -1.35
CA LYS A 300 -15.41 -2.93 -0.14
C LYS A 300 -15.84 -3.78 1.05
N ALA A 301 -15.00 -3.89 2.08
CA ALA A 301 -15.41 -4.41 3.37
C ALA A 301 -16.44 -3.47 4.01
N GLN A 302 -17.53 -3.99 4.55
CA GLN A 302 -18.57 -3.18 5.19
C GLN A 302 -18.05 -2.51 6.47
N GLN A 303 -17.16 -3.19 7.18
CA GLN A 303 -16.42 -2.68 8.34
C GLN A 303 -14.96 -3.10 8.26
N VAL A 304 -14.05 -2.29 8.79
CA VAL A 304 -12.60 -2.57 8.75
C VAL A 304 -12.08 -3.13 10.07
N ALA A 305 -12.94 -3.31 11.04
CA ALA A 305 -12.63 -3.89 12.34
C ALA A 305 -13.73 -4.82 12.81
N SER A 306 -13.34 -5.89 13.49
CA SER A 306 -14.17 -6.82 14.24
C SER A 306 -13.53 -7.04 15.62
N HIS A 307 -14.02 -8.00 16.41
CA HIS A 307 -13.42 -8.32 17.70
C HIS A 307 -11.95 -8.72 17.54
N ARG A 308 -11.03 -7.93 18.14
CA ARG A 308 -9.58 -8.16 18.09
C ARG A 308 -8.98 -8.37 16.68
N THR A 309 -9.68 -7.90 15.64
CA THR A 309 -9.27 -8.10 14.26
C THR A 309 -9.48 -6.83 13.44
N VAL A 310 -8.52 -6.49 12.59
CA VAL A 310 -8.64 -5.41 11.60
C VAL A 310 -8.25 -5.90 10.22
N VAL A 311 -8.79 -5.26 9.18
CA VAL A 311 -8.42 -5.50 7.78
C VAL A 311 -7.75 -4.26 7.19
N VAL A 312 -6.73 -4.46 6.35
CA VAL A 312 -5.93 -3.38 5.74
C VAL A 312 -5.70 -3.64 4.25
N GLY A 313 -5.45 -2.59 3.49
CA GLY A 313 -5.13 -2.67 2.07
C GLY A 313 -6.27 -3.30 1.25
N ASN A 314 -5.93 -4.17 0.29
CA ASN A 314 -6.93 -4.81 -0.57
C ASN A 314 -7.87 -5.77 0.19
N ALA A 315 -7.53 -6.18 1.40
CA ALA A 315 -8.46 -6.91 2.26
C ALA A 315 -9.60 -6.02 2.77
N ALA A 316 -9.33 -4.72 2.96
CA ALA A 316 -10.35 -3.73 3.31
C ALA A 316 -11.08 -3.18 2.08
N GLN A 317 -10.36 -2.84 1.01
CA GLN A 317 -10.93 -2.32 -0.23
C GLN A 317 -10.00 -2.53 -1.42
N ALA A 318 -10.54 -3.00 -2.54
CA ALA A 318 -9.87 -2.99 -3.84
C ALA A 318 -10.62 -2.04 -4.78
N LEU A 319 -9.89 -1.08 -5.35
CA LEU A 319 -10.44 -0.01 -6.16
C LEU A 319 -10.07 -0.16 -7.64
N HIS A 320 -10.81 0.51 -8.50
CA HIS A 320 -10.40 0.72 -9.88
C HIS A 320 -9.05 1.45 -9.93
N PRO A 321 -8.13 1.08 -10.86
CA PRO A 321 -6.77 1.65 -10.91
C PRO A 321 -6.71 3.13 -11.34
N ILE A 322 -7.84 3.75 -11.66
CA ILE A 322 -7.90 5.16 -12.04
C ILE A 322 -7.18 6.04 -11.02
N ALA A 323 -6.32 6.93 -11.50
CA ALA A 323 -5.48 7.81 -10.68
C ALA A 323 -4.63 7.08 -9.61
N GLY A 324 -4.39 5.77 -9.72
CA GLY A 324 -3.50 4.99 -8.84
C GLY A 324 -3.89 4.96 -7.36
N GLN A 325 -5.16 5.18 -7.01
CA GLN A 325 -5.58 5.39 -5.61
C GLN A 325 -5.61 4.12 -4.75
N GLY A 326 -5.80 2.92 -5.34
CA GLY A 326 -6.01 1.69 -4.58
C GLY A 326 -4.85 1.35 -3.64
N PHE A 327 -3.63 1.32 -4.14
CA PHE A 327 -2.44 1.02 -3.35
C PHE A 327 -2.14 2.14 -2.32
N ASN A 328 -2.28 3.40 -2.74
CA ASN A 328 -2.10 4.56 -1.87
C ASN A 328 -3.07 4.55 -0.68
N LEU A 329 -4.32 4.16 -0.89
CA LEU A 329 -5.31 4.04 0.19
C LEU A 329 -4.93 2.93 1.17
N GLY A 330 -4.43 1.78 0.65
CA GLY A 330 -3.94 0.68 1.47
C GLY A 330 -2.77 1.07 2.37
N LEU A 331 -1.82 1.86 1.89
CA LEU A 331 -0.71 2.35 2.71
C LEU A 331 -1.16 3.35 3.78
N ARG A 332 -2.18 4.16 3.51
CA ARG A 332 -2.80 5.02 4.54
C ARG A 332 -3.50 4.22 5.65
N ASP A 333 -3.97 2.99 5.37
CA ASP A 333 -4.48 2.09 6.42
C ASP A 333 -3.38 1.72 7.41
N LEU A 334 -2.16 1.43 6.92
CA LEU A 334 -1.02 1.10 7.77
C LEU A 334 -0.65 2.26 8.68
N THR A 335 -0.47 3.45 8.12
CA THR A 335 -0.12 4.65 8.87
C THR A 335 -1.14 4.94 9.96
N ALA A 336 -2.42 4.77 9.66
CA ALA A 336 -3.48 4.98 10.64
C ALA A 336 -3.43 3.94 11.77
N LEU A 337 -3.21 2.65 11.45
CA LEU A 337 -3.11 1.60 12.46
C LEU A 337 -1.88 1.78 13.35
N VAL A 338 -0.71 2.06 12.76
CA VAL A 338 0.52 2.35 13.50
C VAL A 338 0.32 3.54 14.44
N SER A 339 -0.25 4.65 13.94
CA SER A 339 -0.49 5.85 14.76
C SER A 339 -1.45 5.60 15.92
N VAL A 340 -2.51 4.82 15.72
CA VAL A 340 -3.47 4.48 16.78
C VAL A 340 -2.82 3.58 17.84
N LEU A 341 -2.05 2.57 17.41
CA LEU A 341 -1.35 1.68 18.33
C LEU A 341 -0.28 2.42 19.10
N GLN A 342 0.51 3.28 18.45
CA GLN A 342 1.54 4.09 19.09
C GLN A 342 0.94 5.01 20.16
N ALA A 343 -0.08 5.80 19.83
CA ALA A 343 -0.74 6.68 20.80
C ALA A 343 -1.38 5.92 21.97
N SER A 344 -1.83 4.68 21.75
CA SER A 344 -2.38 3.82 22.81
C SER A 344 -1.29 3.22 23.68
N ALA A 345 -0.14 2.85 23.09
CA ALA A 345 1.03 2.34 23.77
C ALA A 345 1.67 3.41 24.68
N GLU A 346 1.77 4.66 24.20
CA GLU A 346 2.27 5.79 24.97
C GLU A 346 1.41 6.03 26.21
N LYS A 347 0.08 6.06 26.06
CA LYS A 347 -0.83 6.19 27.21
C LYS A 347 -0.72 5.05 28.20
N TYR A 348 -0.53 3.83 27.72
CA TYR A 348 -0.31 2.66 28.58
C TYR A 348 0.98 2.79 29.38
N ALA A 349 2.07 3.23 28.75
CA ALA A 349 3.36 3.45 29.40
C ALA A 349 3.24 4.51 30.53
N GLU A 350 2.62 5.67 30.24
CA GLU A 350 2.38 6.73 31.23
C GLU A 350 1.60 6.22 32.45
N GLN A 351 0.54 5.44 32.25
CA GLN A 351 -0.27 4.88 33.33
C GLN A 351 0.48 3.87 34.17
N SER A 352 1.36 3.08 33.55
CA SER A 352 2.19 2.07 34.23
C SER A 352 3.25 2.72 35.12
N GLU A 353 3.82 3.85 34.71
CA GLU A 353 4.79 4.61 35.51
C GLU A 353 4.15 5.26 36.73
N VAL A 354 2.95 5.83 36.59
CA VAL A 354 2.20 6.45 37.71
C VAL A 354 1.81 5.38 38.74
N GLY A 355 1.32 4.21 38.30
CA GLY A 355 0.95 3.12 39.21
C GLY A 355 2.15 2.53 40.01
N ASN A 356 3.34 2.56 39.42
CA ASN A 356 4.56 2.13 40.11
C ASN A 356 5.08 3.17 41.10
N SER A 357 4.84 4.44 40.89
CA SER A 357 5.25 5.52 41.80
C SER A 357 4.37 5.60 43.06
N GLU A 358 3.09 5.25 42.95
CA GLU A 358 2.16 5.23 44.09
C GLU A 358 2.37 4.04 45.03
N ASN A 359 2.95 2.91 44.53
CA ASN A 359 3.27 1.73 45.33
C ASN A 359 4.64 1.76 45.95
N ALA A 360 5.47 2.75 45.71
CA ALA A 360 6.76 2.96 46.36
C ALA A 360 6.60 3.72 47.70
N LEU A 361 5.91 3.13 48.69
CA LEU A 361 6.00 3.55 50.09
C LEU A 361 7.38 3.13 50.61
N PRO A 362 8.07 4.04 51.34
CA PRO A 362 9.39 3.75 51.85
C PRO A 362 9.31 2.68 52.94
N ASN A 363 9.75 1.47 52.63
CA ASN A 363 9.90 0.41 53.61
C ASN A 363 11.08 0.77 54.51
N LYS A 364 10.82 1.31 55.67
CA LYS A 364 11.81 1.46 56.76
C LYS A 364 12.22 0.07 57.25
N GLY A 365 13.41 -0.26 56.95
CA GLY A 365 14.33 -1.07 57.75
C GLY A 365 13.85 -2.40 58.31
N LEU A 366 14.48 -3.48 57.79
CA LEU A 366 14.94 -4.57 58.66
C LEU A 366 16.10 -5.31 57.95
N THR A 367 17.25 -5.24 58.57
CA THR A 367 18.47 -6.01 58.26
C THR A 367 18.26 -7.49 58.61
N SER A 368 18.68 -8.43 57.76
CA SER A 368 19.64 -9.47 58.14
C SER A 368 19.81 -10.59 57.10
N SER A 369 21.07 -10.79 56.81
CA SER A 369 21.84 -12.05 56.62
C SER A 369 21.45 -13.05 55.51
N SER A 370 22.36 -13.07 54.55
CA SER A 370 23.12 -14.23 54.00
C SER A 370 22.43 -15.60 53.88
N ASN A 371 22.41 -16.15 52.66
CA ASN A 371 23.14 -17.41 52.41
C ASN A 371 23.30 -17.70 50.90
N TYR A 372 24.51 -18.12 50.54
CA TYR A 372 24.94 -18.63 49.24
C TYR A 372 24.21 -19.91 48.87
N ALA A 373 23.83 -20.05 47.59
CA ALA A 373 23.81 -21.33 46.91
C ALA A 373 24.15 -21.11 45.44
N GLN A 374 25.30 -21.62 45.04
CA GLN A 374 25.68 -21.86 43.64
C GLN A 374 24.79 -22.97 43.07
N GLY A 375 24.30 -22.77 41.86
CA GLY A 375 23.57 -23.77 41.08
C GLY A 375 23.75 -23.48 39.58
N ASP A 376 24.24 -24.47 38.87
CA ASP A 376 24.78 -24.53 37.52
C ASP A 376 23.97 -23.87 36.44
N SER A 377 24.70 -23.16 35.58
CA SER A 377 24.31 -22.64 34.29
C SER A 377 24.30 -23.74 33.24
N ASN A 378 23.13 -24.11 32.73
CA ASN A 378 22.92 -24.59 31.36
C ASN A 378 21.54 -24.08 30.93
N ASN A 379 21.51 -22.95 30.27
CA ASN A 379 20.31 -22.36 29.73
C ASN A 379 20.47 -22.29 28.21
N GLU A 380 19.91 -23.29 27.55
CA GLU A 380 19.60 -23.17 26.12
C GLU A 380 18.65 -21.96 25.93
N GLN A 381 19.16 -20.92 25.31
CA GLN A 381 18.37 -19.76 24.90
C GLN A 381 17.38 -20.19 23.86
N SER A 382 16.15 -20.52 24.28
CA SER A 382 14.98 -20.43 23.41
C SER A 382 14.64 -18.96 23.33
N ASP A 383 14.84 -18.35 22.16
CA ASP A 383 14.41 -16.99 21.83
C ASP A 383 12.84 -16.92 21.78
N THR A 384 12.23 -17.01 22.95
CA THR A 384 10.80 -16.76 23.09
C THR A 384 10.63 -15.25 23.25
N ILE A 385 10.20 -14.58 22.19
CA ILE A 385 9.84 -13.16 22.22
C ILE A 385 8.72 -12.99 23.24
N ALA A 386 9.02 -12.38 24.39
CA ALA A 386 8.02 -12.15 25.43
C ALA A 386 6.98 -11.12 24.99
N SER A 387 5.69 -11.48 25.03
CA SER A 387 4.60 -10.55 24.75
C SER A 387 4.48 -9.50 25.85
N THR A 388 4.16 -8.25 25.47
CA THR A 388 3.93 -7.15 26.43
C THR A 388 2.59 -7.33 27.15
N ASN A 389 2.38 -6.64 28.29
CA ASN A 389 1.05 -6.59 28.92
C ASN A 389 0.08 -5.62 28.23
N PHE A 390 0.54 -4.86 27.23
CA PHE A 390 -0.28 -3.96 26.43
C PHE A 390 -1.30 -4.76 25.58
N ASP A 391 -2.60 -4.39 25.66
CA ASP A 391 -3.64 -5.06 24.86
C ASP A 391 -3.84 -4.38 23.51
N ALA A 392 -3.02 -4.75 22.51
CA ALA A 392 -3.10 -4.24 21.14
C ALA A 392 -4.44 -4.52 20.46
N GLY A 393 -5.22 -5.52 20.90
CA GLY A 393 -6.52 -5.91 20.37
C GLY A 393 -7.71 -5.31 21.11
N ALA A 394 -7.48 -4.40 22.06
CA ALA A 394 -8.57 -3.78 22.82
C ALA A 394 -9.61 -3.14 21.88
N PHE A 395 -10.89 -3.22 22.26
CA PHE A 395 -12.00 -2.67 21.50
C PHE A 395 -11.82 -1.17 21.18
N SER A 396 -11.30 -0.40 22.16
CA SER A 396 -11.02 1.03 21.96
C SER A 396 -10.01 1.28 20.83
N ILE A 397 -9.01 0.42 20.67
CA ILE A 397 -7.97 0.52 19.64
C ILE A 397 -8.55 0.17 18.27
N THR A 398 -9.23 -0.99 18.15
CA THR A 398 -9.81 -1.42 16.87
C THR A 398 -10.89 -0.44 16.37
N GLN A 399 -11.70 0.13 17.28
CA GLN A 399 -12.69 1.15 16.94
C GLN A 399 -12.05 2.51 16.59
N SER A 400 -10.98 2.91 17.27
CA SER A 400 -10.24 4.11 16.92
C SER A 400 -9.64 4.03 15.54
N TYR A 401 -9.07 2.86 15.17
CA TYR A 401 -8.61 2.58 13.81
C TYR A 401 -9.76 2.70 12.81
N ALA A 402 -10.86 1.99 13.02
CA ALA A 402 -12.01 2.02 12.12
C ALA A 402 -12.53 3.44 11.89
N LYS A 403 -12.68 4.22 12.96
CA LYS A 403 -13.15 5.61 12.92
C LYS A 403 -12.16 6.53 12.17
N SER A 404 -10.85 6.36 12.39
CA SER A 404 -9.83 7.15 11.72
C SER A 404 -9.80 6.95 10.20
N ARG A 405 -10.17 5.72 9.74
CA ARG A 405 -10.18 5.39 8.32
C ARG A 405 -11.47 5.73 7.58
N GLN A 406 -12.59 5.81 8.31
CA GLN A 406 -13.93 5.88 7.71
C GLN A 406 -14.06 7.01 6.67
N LYS A 407 -13.78 8.26 7.08
CA LYS A 407 -13.96 9.44 6.21
C LYS A 407 -13.05 9.40 4.97
N ASP A 408 -11.76 9.10 5.15
CA ASP A 408 -10.79 9.06 4.07
C ASP A 408 -11.10 7.94 3.08
N ARG A 409 -11.44 6.75 3.60
CA ARG A 409 -11.82 5.58 2.81
C ARG A 409 -13.09 5.85 2.00
N ASP A 410 -14.17 6.32 2.64
CA ASP A 410 -15.44 6.56 1.97
C ASP A 410 -15.32 7.67 0.92
N ASN A 411 -14.60 8.74 1.19
CA ASN A 411 -14.34 9.81 0.23
C ASN A 411 -13.52 9.33 -0.97
N THR A 412 -12.46 8.54 -0.74
CA THR A 412 -11.62 8.03 -1.83
C THR A 412 -12.39 7.05 -2.71
N ILE A 413 -13.17 6.13 -2.10
CA ILE A 413 -14.02 5.18 -2.84
C ILE A 413 -15.06 5.95 -3.67
N ALA A 414 -15.78 6.89 -3.05
CA ALA A 414 -16.81 7.67 -3.74
C ALA A 414 -16.23 8.49 -4.90
N LEU A 415 -15.07 9.13 -4.73
CA LEU A 415 -14.41 9.86 -5.80
C LEU A 415 -14.00 8.92 -6.94
N THR A 416 -13.35 7.81 -6.62
CA THR A 416 -12.89 6.84 -7.62
C THR A 416 -14.06 6.26 -8.41
N ASP A 417 -15.12 5.80 -7.72
CA ASP A 417 -16.32 5.26 -8.36
C ASP A 417 -17.04 6.32 -9.22
N THR A 418 -17.11 7.56 -8.73
CA THR A 418 -17.69 8.69 -9.51
C THR A 418 -16.87 8.97 -10.76
N LEU A 419 -15.55 8.99 -10.69
CA LEU A 419 -14.68 9.18 -11.85
C LEU A 419 -14.89 8.06 -12.86
N VAL A 420 -14.87 6.79 -12.42
CA VAL A 420 -15.09 5.65 -13.31
C VAL A 420 -16.43 5.79 -14.02
N ARG A 421 -17.54 5.95 -13.29
CA ARG A 421 -18.89 6.05 -13.86
C ARG A 421 -19.07 7.24 -14.78
N THR A 422 -18.41 8.37 -14.47
CA THR A 422 -18.52 9.60 -15.27
C THR A 422 -17.72 9.49 -16.57
N PHE A 423 -16.53 8.92 -16.51
CA PHE A 423 -15.60 8.89 -17.63
C PHE A 423 -15.71 7.63 -18.51
N SER A 424 -16.29 6.54 -18.00
CA SER A 424 -16.62 5.35 -18.80
C SER A 424 -18.03 5.37 -19.39
N ASN A 425 -18.68 6.54 -19.44
CA ASN A 425 -20.04 6.69 -19.91
C ASN A 425 -20.07 7.62 -21.14
N GLN A 426 -20.77 7.20 -22.20
CA GLN A 426 -20.93 7.96 -23.44
C GLN A 426 -22.25 8.72 -23.56
N TYR A 427 -23.04 8.74 -22.47
CA TYR A 427 -24.28 9.49 -22.48
C TYR A 427 -23.99 10.98 -22.69
N PHE A 428 -24.54 11.57 -23.76
CA PHE A 428 -24.21 12.92 -24.26
C PHE A 428 -24.20 14.02 -23.16
N PRO A 429 -25.19 14.12 -22.26
CA PRO A 429 -25.12 15.08 -21.15
C PRO A 429 -23.94 14.86 -20.20
N THR A 430 -23.55 13.60 -19.94
CA THR A 430 -22.40 13.28 -19.08
C THR A 430 -21.09 13.68 -19.76
N VAL A 431 -20.98 13.47 -21.08
CA VAL A 431 -19.80 13.88 -21.87
C VAL A 431 -19.64 15.39 -21.85
N ILE A 432 -20.72 16.16 -22.06
CA ILE A 432 -20.67 17.63 -21.93
C ILE A 432 -20.28 18.03 -20.51
N GLY A 433 -20.94 17.47 -19.51
CA GLY A 433 -20.71 17.80 -18.11
C GLY A 433 -19.25 17.57 -17.69
N ARG A 434 -18.63 16.42 -18.04
CA ARG A 434 -17.22 16.13 -17.71
C ARG A 434 -16.25 17.08 -18.43
N ASN A 435 -16.50 17.42 -19.69
CA ASN A 435 -15.65 18.34 -20.43
C ASN A 435 -15.73 19.77 -19.88
N VAL A 436 -16.94 20.25 -19.56
CA VAL A 436 -17.14 21.55 -18.89
C VAL A 436 -16.48 21.55 -17.51
N SER A 437 -16.58 20.44 -16.75
CA SER A 437 -15.93 20.31 -15.44
C SER A 437 -14.41 20.34 -15.53
N LEU A 438 -13.79 19.65 -16.49
CA LEU A 438 -12.34 19.70 -16.73
C LEU A 438 -11.89 21.11 -17.13
N LEU A 439 -12.62 21.78 -18.02
CA LEU A 439 -12.36 23.17 -18.41
C LEU A 439 -12.51 24.12 -17.21
N ALA A 440 -13.61 24.01 -16.45
CA ALA A 440 -13.82 24.83 -15.25
C ALA A 440 -12.71 24.60 -14.22
N LEU A 441 -12.35 23.33 -13.97
CA LEU A 441 -11.23 22.99 -13.08
C LEU A 441 -9.92 23.59 -13.60
N SER A 442 -9.67 23.60 -14.91
CA SER A 442 -8.47 24.20 -15.51
C SER A 442 -8.39 25.70 -15.30
N MET A 443 -9.53 26.40 -15.18
CA MET A 443 -9.61 27.86 -15.03
C MET A 443 -9.69 28.32 -13.58
N MET A 444 -9.96 27.43 -12.62
CA MET A 444 -10.19 27.79 -11.20
C MET A 444 -9.01 27.35 -10.30
N PRO A 445 -8.09 28.25 -9.92
CA PRO A 445 -6.90 27.88 -9.14
C PRO A 445 -7.23 27.21 -7.80
N GLN A 446 -8.29 27.64 -7.13
CA GLN A 446 -8.69 27.06 -5.83
C GLN A 446 -9.20 25.63 -6.00
N ALA A 447 -9.98 25.35 -7.04
CA ALA A 447 -10.48 24.01 -7.36
C ALA A 447 -9.31 23.07 -7.76
N LYS A 448 -8.37 23.56 -8.58
CA LYS A 448 -7.11 22.84 -8.89
C LYS A 448 -6.35 22.47 -7.61
N LYS A 449 -6.18 23.43 -6.69
CA LYS A 449 -5.46 23.20 -5.42
C LYS A 449 -6.18 22.16 -4.55
N ALA A 450 -7.50 22.19 -4.48
CA ALA A 450 -8.29 21.18 -3.76
C ALA A 450 -8.14 19.79 -4.41
N PHE A 451 -8.21 19.72 -5.74
CA PHE A 451 -8.02 18.49 -6.50
C PHE A 451 -6.62 17.91 -6.27
N VAL A 452 -5.55 18.73 -6.37
CA VAL A 452 -4.17 18.30 -6.13
C VAL A 452 -3.99 17.80 -4.70
N LYS A 453 -4.51 18.51 -3.71
CA LYS A 453 -4.45 18.04 -2.31
C LYS A 453 -5.09 16.65 -2.16
N HIS A 454 -6.20 16.42 -2.82
CA HIS A 454 -6.89 15.14 -2.74
C HIS A 454 -6.10 14.02 -3.44
N THR A 455 -5.64 14.26 -4.67
CA THR A 455 -4.89 13.27 -5.47
C THR A 455 -3.51 12.95 -4.91
N THR A 456 -2.85 13.93 -4.26
CA THR A 456 -1.58 13.71 -3.53
C THR A 456 -1.77 13.03 -2.16
N GLY A 457 -3.02 12.78 -1.74
CA GLY A 457 -3.35 12.07 -0.51
C GLY A 457 -3.41 12.95 0.74
N TYR A 458 -3.09 14.24 0.65
CA TYR A 458 -3.10 15.13 1.82
C TYR A 458 -4.50 15.58 2.24
N GLY A 459 -5.49 15.57 1.34
CA GLY A 459 -6.87 15.96 1.67
C GLY A 459 -6.96 17.37 2.28
N GLU A 460 -7.42 17.46 3.52
CA GLU A 460 -7.53 18.73 4.27
C GLU A 460 -6.20 19.19 4.92
N THR A 461 -5.21 18.30 5.04
CA THR A 461 -3.90 18.63 5.63
C THR A 461 -3.07 19.53 4.71
N PRO A 462 -2.20 20.41 5.24
CA PRO A 462 -1.27 21.18 4.42
C PRO A 462 -0.31 20.26 3.66
N LEU A 463 0.00 20.61 2.41
CA LEU A 463 1.09 19.97 1.67
C LEU A 463 2.40 20.27 2.40
N ARG A 464 3.13 19.23 2.86
CA ARG A 464 4.44 19.39 3.50
C ARG A 464 5.51 19.52 2.41
N LYS A 465 6.41 20.53 2.57
CA LYS A 465 7.69 20.56 1.86
C LYS A 465 8.57 19.45 2.47
N ARG A 466 9.43 18.86 1.66
CA ARG A 466 10.48 17.97 2.16
C ARG A 466 11.37 18.81 3.09
N ASP A 467 11.41 18.48 4.37
CA ASP A 467 12.38 19.10 5.29
C ASP A 467 13.76 18.56 4.89
N ASN A 468 14.59 19.42 4.28
CA ASN A 468 15.98 19.13 3.92
C ASN A 468 16.92 18.95 5.14
N ASN A 469 16.37 18.84 6.34
CA ASN A 469 17.14 18.75 7.60
C ASN A 469 17.23 17.35 8.21
N ALA A 470 17.02 16.28 7.44
CA ALA A 470 17.31 14.92 7.89
C ALA A 470 18.71 14.47 7.40
N ALA A 471 19.72 15.34 7.55
CA ALA A 471 21.11 15.01 7.41
C ALA A 471 21.85 15.65 8.59
N CYS A 472 21.89 14.91 9.69
CA CYS A 472 22.94 14.91 10.74
C CYS A 472 22.80 13.63 11.55
#